data_530c484aae4b289031d25bf3a9c26dba
#
_entry.id   530c484aae4b289031d25bf3a9c26dba
#
_cell.length_a   1.000
_cell.length_b   1.000
_cell.length_c   1.000
_cell.angle_alpha   90.00
_cell.angle_beta   90.00
_cell.angle_gamma   90.00
#
_symmetry.space_group_name_H-M   'P 1'
#
loop_
_entity.id
_entity.type
_entity.pdbx_description
1 polymer ?
#
loop_
_entity_poly.entity_id
_entity_poly.type
_entity_poly.pdbx_seq_one_letter_code
_entity_poly.pdbx_strand_id
1 'polypeptide(L)'
;MSEVIKIANCSGFYGDNLSIAKKMVEGGPIDVLTGDYLAELTMTILYNQKMKRGENLGYVGTFLKQFRDVAKLCNDQNIKIVSNAGGLNPASMAAEVENIIKELNLDLKVAYIDGDDLMPRLDELSSSGEKLKNIDKNNDLFSYEKKPLTANAYLGAWGIKEALDNGADVVICPRVTDAAVVIGPAAWKFNWSRNDYDQLAGALAAGHIIECGAQATGGNYSFFKEVPTFKDIGYPIAEINQDGSFIITKHPNTGGLVSVGTVTAQLLYEIGSPAYVNPDVISHFDTLKIEQEAEDRVFVSGCRGSSPPKDHKVCINLAGGFRNGTELLLTGLDIEEKAKLITE
;
A
#
# COMPACT_ATOMS: atom_id res chain seq x y z
N MET A 1 -26.63 -15.83 4.90
CA MET A 1 -25.22 -15.80 4.49
C MET A 1 -24.60 -14.65 5.24
N SER A 2 -23.48 -14.86 5.92
CA SER A 2 -22.74 -13.76 6.56
C SER A 2 -22.37 -12.74 5.50
N GLU A 3 -22.50 -11.47 5.82
CA GLU A 3 -22.12 -10.39 4.90
C GLU A 3 -20.60 -10.41 4.76
N VAL A 4 -20.08 -10.36 3.53
CA VAL A 4 -18.65 -10.41 3.20
C VAL A 4 -18.32 -9.17 2.38
N ILE A 5 -17.14 -8.55 2.58
CA ILE A 5 -16.60 -7.54 1.70
C ILE A 5 -15.39 -8.12 0.93
N LYS A 6 -15.38 -7.94 -0.39
CA LYS A 6 -14.32 -8.39 -1.29
C LYS A 6 -13.44 -7.22 -1.67
N ILE A 7 -12.20 -7.24 -1.20
CA ILE A 7 -11.22 -6.19 -1.43
C ILE A 7 -10.10 -6.74 -2.31
N ALA A 8 -9.96 -6.20 -3.51
CA ALA A 8 -8.96 -6.61 -4.49
C ALA A 8 -7.83 -5.58 -4.55
N ASN A 9 -6.58 -6.04 -4.57
CA ASN A 9 -5.44 -5.15 -4.76
C ASN A 9 -4.99 -5.13 -6.23
N CYS A 10 -4.68 -3.95 -6.77
CA CYS A 10 -4.24 -3.79 -8.16
C CYS A 10 -2.82 -3.25 -8.33
N SER A 11 -2.12 -2.99 -7.24
CA SER A 11 -0.72 -2.53 -7.27
C SER A 11 -0.05 -2.80 -5.94
N GLY A 12 1.19 -3.29 -5.95
CA GLY A 12 2.01 -3.50 -4.76
C GLY A 12 3.19 -2.54 -4.66
N PHE A 13 3.43 -1.68 -5.67
CA PHE A 13 4.52 -0.70 -5.65
C PHE A 13 4.41 0.33 -6.78
N TYR A 14 5.12 1.44 -6.63
CA TYR A 14 5.22 2.45 -7.69
C TYR A 14 5.97 1.92 -8.92
N GLY A 15 5.25 1.73 -10.01
CA GLY A 15 5.79 1.16 -11.26
C GLY A 15 5.31 -0.25 -11.56
N ASP A 16 4.36 -0.75 -10.79
CA ASP A 16 3.70 -2.03 -11.05
C ASP A 16 2.90 -2.03 -12.37
N ASN A 17 2.45 -3.20 -12.77
CA ASN A 17 1.78 -3.41 -14.06
C ASN A 17 0.44 -2.67 -14.15
N LEU A 18 0.36 -1.71 -15.05
CA LEU A 18 -0.82 -0.84 -15.19
C LEU A 18 -2.09 -1.58 -15.61
N SER A 19 -2.00 -2.74 -16.26
CA SER A 19 -3.17 -3.48 -16.72
C SER A 19 -3.92 -4.21 -15.60
N ILE A 20 -3.33 -4.31 -14.41
CA ILE A 20 -3.90 -5.11 -13.31
C ILE A 20 -5.20 -4.52 -12.79
N ALA A 21 -5.30 -3.19 -12.64
CA ALA A 21 -6.55 -2.57 -12.20
C ALA A 21 -7.74 -3.04 -13.04
N LYS A 22 -7.58 -3.02 -14.36
CA LYS A 22 -8.62 -3.48 -15.30
C LYS A 22 -8.91 -4.98 -15.16
N LYS A 23 -7.87 -5.81 -15.05
CA LYS A 23 -8.02 -7.26 -14.85
C LYS A 23 -8.77 -7.59 -13.56
N MET A 24 -8.50 -6.85 -12.48
CA MET A 24 -9.18 -7.08 -11.21
C MET A 24 -10.67 -6.71 -11.26
N VAL A 25 -11.03 -5.63 -11.95
CA VAL A 25 -12.43 -5.21 -12.10
C VAL A 25 -13.21 -6.10 -13.07
N GLU A 26 -12.57 -6.57 -14.15
CA GLU A 26 -13.20 -7.43 -15.17
C GLU A 26 -13.23 -8.91 -14.77
N GLY A 27 -12.33 -9.35 -13.88
CA GLY A 27 -12.14 -10.78 -13.56
C GLY A 27 -13.24 -11.41 -12.72
N GLY A 28 -14.07 -10.61 -12.05
CA GLY A 28 -15.18 -11.09 -11.22
C GLY A 28 -15.65 -10.04 -10.21
N PRO A 29 -16.68 -10.37 -9.43
CA PRO A 29 -17.27 -9.41 -8.50
C PRO A 29 -16.30 -9.09 -7.35
N ILE A 30 -16.05 -7.80 -7.18
CA ILE A 30 -15.33 -7.20 -6.05
C ILE A 30 -16.13 -5.98 -5.55
N ASP A 31 -15.97 -5.63 -4.28
CA ASP A 31 -16.64 -4.47 -3.69
C ASP A 31 -15.71 -3.25 -3.65
N VAL A 32 -14.41 -3.49 -3.48
CA VAL A 32 -13.39 -2.44 -3.36
C VAL A 32 -12.16 -2.81 -4.18
N LEU A 33 -11.66 -1.85 -4.94
CA LEU A 33 -10.36 -1.91 -5.60
C LEU A 33 -9.37 -1.06 -4.80
N THR A 34 -8.29 -1.68 -4.31
CA THR A 34 -7.20 -0.98 -3.64
C THR A 34 -5.95 -0.96 -4.50
N GLY A 35 -5.06 -0.03 -4.21
CA GLY A 35 -3.71 -0.01 -4.78
C GLY A 35 -2.75 0.60 -3.78
N ASP A 36 -1.68 -0.13 -3.49
CA ASP A 36 -0.57 0.33 -2.68
C ASP A 36 0.61 0.70 -3.58
N TYR A 37 1.07 1.94 -3.47
CA TYR A 37 2.12 2.51 -4.32
C TYR A 37 3.29 3.07 -3.53
N LEU A 38 3.15 3.18 -2.20
CA LEU A 38 4.05 3.97 -1.39
C LEU A 38 4.98 3.09 -0.55
N ALA A 39 6.26 3.33 -0.73
CA ALA A 39 7.32 2.97 0.19
C ALA A 39 8.10 4.23 0.56
N GLU A 40 9.01 4.16 1.52
CA GLU A 40 9.87 5.28 1.92
C GLU A 40 10.65 5.86 0.72
N LEU A 41 11.13 5.00 -0.16
CA LEU A 41 11.79 5.40 -1.41
C LEU A 41 10.85 6.17 -2.33
N THR A 42 9.59 5.74 -2.43
CA THR A 42 8.60 6.39 -3.30
C THR A 42 8.36 7.83 -2.87
N MET A 43 8.32 8.12 -1.57
CA MET A 43 8.19 9.49 -1.05
C MET A 43 9.33 10.38 -1.55
N THR A 44 10.57 9.87 -1.61
CA THR A 44 11.70 10.60 -2.20
C THR A 44 11.55 10.81 -3.70
N ILE A 45 11.02 9.83 -4.43
CA ILE A 45 10.76 9.96 -5.87
C ILE A 45 9.70 11.05 -6.11
N LEU A 46 8.61 11.04 -5.36
CA LEU A 46 7.53 12.02 -5.45
C LEU A 46 8.01 13.44 -5.08
N TYR A 47 8.85 13.55 -4.05
CA TYR A 47 9.51 14.82 -3.72
C TYR A 47 10.32 15.36 -4.90
N ASN A 48 11.15 14.52 -5.52
CA ASN A 48 11.94 14.93 -6.68
C ASN A 48 11.07 15.31 -7.89
N GLN A 49 9.93 14.66 -8.09
CA GLN A 49 8.97 15.04 -9.13
C GLN A 49 8.40 16.43 -8.87
N LYS A 50 7.94 16.69 -7.64
CA LYS A 50 7.41 17.99 -7.20
C LYS A 50 8.43 19.09 -7.42
N MET A 51 9.66 18.90 -6.95
CA MET A 51 10.74 19.89 -7.06
C MET A 51 11.19 20.17 -8.49
N LYS A 52 11.19 19.16 -9.38
CA LYS A 52 11.70 19.32 -10.76
C LYS A 52 10.63 19.69 -11.77
N ARG A 53 9.36 19.36 -11.52
CA ARG A 53 8.29 19.45 -12.52
C ARG A 53 7.13 20.36 -12.11
N GLY A 54 7.02 20.73 -10.84
CA GLY A 54 6.02 21.69 -10.34
C GLY A 54 5.32 21.27 -9.06
N GLU A 55 4.90 22.26 -8.30
CA GLU A 55 4.25 22.13 -6.97
C GLU A 55 2.95 21.30 -6.99
N ASN A 56 2.27 21.25 -8.12
CA ASN A 56 1.04 20.48 -8.29
C ASN A 56 1.28 18.96 -8.43
N LEU A 57 2.53 18.51 -8.52
CA LEU A 57 2.91 17.11 -8.56
C LEU A 57 3.27 16.59 -7.14
N GLY A 58 3.80 15.39 -7.05
CA GLY A 58 4.12 14.74 -5.79
C GLY A 58 3.15 13.59 -5.45
N TYR A 59 2.41 13.13 -6.44
CA TYR A 59 1.54 11.95 -6.37
C TYR A 59 1.89 10.94 -7.45
N VAL A 60 1.34 9.72 -7.34
CA VAL A 60 1.60 8.60 -8.26
C VAL A 60 0.81 8.75 -9.54
N GLY A 61 1.38 9.40 -10.56
CA GLY A 61 0.69 9.67 -11.84
C GLY A 61 0.26 8.43 -12.63
N THR A 62 0.86 7.25 -12.37
CA THR A 62 0.45 5.99 -13.02
C THR A 62 -0.95 5.53 -12.58
N PHE A 63 -1.36 5.85 -11.36
CA PHE A 63 -2.73 5.59 -10.90
C PHE A 63 -3.79 6.30 -11.75
N LEU A 64 -3.55 7.53 -12.20
CA LEU A 64 -4.52 8.25 -13.03
C LEU A 64 -4.81 7.51 -14.35
N LYS A 65 -3.80 6.80 -14.90
CA LYS A 65 -4.00 5.95 -16.08
C LYS A 65 -4.86 4.74 -15.76
N GLN A 66 -4.52 4.04 -14.66
CA GLN A 66 -5.31 2.89 -14.18
C GLN A 66 -6.74 3.31 -13.85
N PHE A 67 -6.92 4.44 -13.16
CA PHE A 67 -8.24 4.98 -12.83
C PHE A 67 -9.07 5.25 -14.09
N ARG A 68 -8.50 5.90 -15.11
CA ARG A 68 -9.19 6.16 -16.38
C ARG A 68 -9.69 4.88 -17.05
N ASP A 69 -8.91 3.81 -16.98
CA ASP A 69 -9.24 2.52 -17.59
C ASP A 69 -10.38 1.79 -16.87
N VAL A 70 -10.58 2.03 -15.56
CA VAL A 70 -11.56 1.30 -14.74
C VAL A 70 -12.72 2.16 -14.22
N ALA A 71 -12.62 3.49 -14.24
CA ALA A 71 -13.59 4.37 -13.60
C ALA A 71 -15.03 4.10 -14.02
N LYS A 72 -15.27 3.89 -15.33
CA LYS A 72 -16.61 3.56 -15.83
C LYS A 72 -17.11 2.20 -15.30
N LEU A 73 -16.27 1.19 -15.31
CA LEU A 73 -16.63 -0.14 -14.82
C LEU A 73 -16.91 -0.11 -13.31
N CYS A 74 -16.09 0.61 -12.55
CA CYS A 74 -16.28 0.77 -11.10
C CYS A 74 -17.61 1.52 -10.82
N ASN A 75 -17.91 2.58 -11.57
CA ASN A 75 -19.18 3.29 -11.46
C ASN A 75 -20.38 2.37 -11.76
N ASP A 76 -20.34 1.63 -12.86
CA ASP A 76 -21.43 0.76 -13.30
C ASP A 76 -21.66 -0.43 -12.34
N GLN A 77 -20.62 -0.87 -11.61
CA GLN A 77 -20.66 -2.00 -10.67
C GLN A 77 -20.68 -1.57 -9.19
N ASN A 78 -20.70 -0.27 -8.90
CA ASN A 78 -20.63 0.30 -7.54
C ASN A 78 -19.38 -0.14 -6.76
N ILE A 79 -18.24 -0.32 -7.43
CA ILE A 79 -16.97 -0.66 -6.82
C ILE A 79 -16.32 0.60 -6.24
N LYS A 80 -15.99 0.59 -4.94
CA LYS A 80 -15.24 1.67 -4.31
C LYS A 80 -13.76 1.57 -4.69
N ILE A 81 -13.08 2.72 -4.78
CA ILE A 81 -11.64 2.79 -5.06
C ILE A 81 -10.95 3.48 -3.90
N VAL A 82 -9.96 2.83 -3.28
CA VAL A 82 -9.19 3.38 -2.17
C VAL A 82 -7.71 3.18 -2.43
N SER A 83 -6.92 4.26 -2.45
CA SER A 83 -5.51 4.15 -2.78
C SER A 83 -4.65 5.20 -2.07
N ASN A 84 -3.43 4.83 -1.70
CA ASN A 84 -2.42 5.73 -1.14
C ASN A 84 -1.61 6.49 -2.23
N ALA A 85 -2.04 6.42 -3.49
CA ALA A 85 -1.37 7.07 -4.61
C ALA A 85 -1.26 8.60 -4.50
N GLY A 86 -1.97 9.23 -3.57
CA GLY A 86 -1.91 10.67 -3.30
C GLY A 86 -0.53 11.16 -2.83
N GLY A 87 0.23 10.31 -2.16
CA GLY A 87 1.62 10.57 -1.79
C GLY A 87 1.82 11.87 -1.03
N LEU A 88 2.60 12.80 -1.60
CA LEU A 88 2.88 14.13 -1.03
C LEU A 88 1.85 15.20 -1.44
N ASN A 89 0.85 14.86 -2.25
CA ASN A 89 -0.12 15.85 -2.73
C ASN A 89 -1.47 15.20 -3.09
N PRO A 90 -2.17 14.64 -2.09
CA PRO A 90 -3.45 13.97 -2.32
C PRO A 90 -4.54 14.92 -2.86
N ALA A 91 -4.52 16.18 -2.47
CA ALA A 91 -5.49 17.17 -2.94
C ALA A 91 -5.37 17.43 -4.45
N SER A 92 -4.15 17.65 -4.96
CA SER A 92 -3.94 17.83 -6.42
C SER A 92 -4.29 16.57 -7.20
N MET A 93 -4.01 15.40 -6.64
CA MET A 93 -4.40 14.14 -7.27
C MET A 93 -5.91 13.96 -7.32
N ALA A 94 -6.62 14.28 -6.24
CA ALA A 94 -8.08 14.24 -6.19
C ALA A 94 -8.70 15.16 -7.27
N ALA A 95 -8.15 16.36 -7.45
CA ALA A 95 -8.58 17.28 -8.51
C ALA A 95 -8.40 16.68 -9.93
N GLU A 96 -7.28 15.97 -10.18
CA GLU A 96 -7.07 15.28 -11.46
C GLU A 96 -8.04 14.09 -11.64
N VAL A 97 -8.35 13.37 -10.57
CA VAL A 97 -9.36 12.30 -10.58
C VAL A 97 -10.74 12.88 -10.90
N GLU A 98 -11.13 14.01 -10.28
CA GLU A 98 -12.38 14.71 -10.59
C GLU A 98 -12.44 15.19 -12.06
N ASN A 99 -11.31 15.65 -12.61
CA ASN A 99 -11.24 16.02 -14.03
C ASN A 99 -11.53 14.82 -14.94
N ILE A 100 -10.93 13.65 -14.64
CA ILE A 100 -11.20 12.43 -15.39
C ILE A 100 -12.67 12.00 -15.26
N ILE A 101 -13.27 12.10 -14.09
CA ILE A 101 -14.70 11.79 -13.85
C ILE A 101 -15.59 12.69 -14.72
N LYS A 102 -15.31 13.99 -14.76
CA LYS A 102 -16.03 14.97 -15.62
C LYS A 102 -15.86 14.65 -17.10
N GLU A 103 -14.65 14.36 -17.56
CA GLU A 103 -14.36 13.99 -18.95
C GLU A 103 -15.11 12.73 -19.39
N LEU A 104 -15.23 11.74 -18.48
CA LEU A 104 -15.94 10.49 -18.73
C LEU A 104 -17.44 10.56 -18.47
N ASN A 105 -17.94 11.70 -18.00
CA ASN A 105 -19.36 11.93 -17.69
C ASN A 105 -19.91 10.95 -16.66
N LEU A 106 -19.15 10.69 -15.57
CA LEU A 106 -19.49 9.78 -14.48
C LEU A 106 -19.99 10.55 -13.25
N ASP A 107 -20.77 9.86 -12.41
CA ASP A 107 -21.26 10.38 -11.11
C ASP A 107 -20.54 9.68 -9.96
N LEU A 108 -19.26 9.97 -9.77
CA LEU A 108 -18.43 9.45 -8.70
C LEU A 108 -17.99 10.58 -7.77
N LYS A 109 -18.12 10.36 -6.46
CA LYS A 109 -17.69 11.30 -5.43
C LYS A 109 -16.27 11.00 -4.99
N VAL A 110 -15.40 12.01 -5.04
CA VAL A 110 -14.02 11.92 -4.64
C VAL A 110 -13.84 12.53 -3.26
N ALA A 111 -13.09 11.83 -2.39
CA ALA A 111 -12.56 12.39 -1.17
C ALA A 111 -11.04 12.21 -1.15
N TYR A 112 -10.34 13.06 -0.45
CA TYR A 112 -8.93 12.85 -0.12
C TYR A 112 -8.70 12.98 1.38
N ILE A 113 -7.66 12.29 1.85
CA ILE A 113 -7.17 12.35 3.22
C ILE A 113 -5.92 13.21 3.23
N ASP A 114 -5.73 13.98 4.29
CA ASP A 114 -4.52 14.79 4.53
C ASP A 114 -4.11 14.73 6.01
N GLY A 115 -3.07 15.50 6.37
CA GLY A 115 -2.61 15.61 7.76
C GLY A 115 -1.40 14.73 8.12
N ASP A 116 -0.84 14.02 7.17
CA ASP A 116 0.38 13.23 7.35
C ASP A 116 1.66 14.06 7.23
N ASP A 117 1.63 15.18 6.47
CA ASP A 117 2.80 16.03 6.21
C ASP A 117 3.18 16.86 7.45
N LEU A 118 4.33 16.49 8.04
CA LEU A 118 4.90 17.18 9.20
C LEU A 118 5.96 18.23 8.81
N MET A 119 6.32 18.36 7.53
CA MET A 119 7.35 19.33 7.11
C MET A 119 7.04 20.76 7.57
N PRO A 120 5.79 21.28 7.46
CA PRO A 120 5.46 22.61 7.93
C PRO A 120 5.51 22.78 9.46
N ARG A 121 5.53 21.67 10.21
CA ARG A 121 5.46 21.64 11.66
C ARG A 121 6.75 21.24 12.37
N LEU A 122 7.83 20.97 11.62
CA LEU A 122 9.08 20.49 12.22
C LEU A 122 9.68 21.46 13.25
N ASP A 123 9.63 22.76 13.00
CA ASP A 123 10.12 23.77 13.94
C ASP A 123 9.25 23.84 15.20
N GLU A 124 7.93 23.73 15.07
CA GLU A 124 6.99 23.64 16.20
C GLU A 124 7.28 22.39 17.04
N LEU A 125 7.38 21.22 16.39
CA LEU A 125 7.66 19.94 17.06
C LEU A 125 9.00 19.98 17.80
N SER A 126 10.05 20.50 17.18
CA SER A 126 11.35 20.68 17.81
C SER A 126 11.26 21.59 19.05
N SER A 127 10.55 22.71 18.93
CA SER A 127 10.39 23.68 20.02
C SER A 127 9.56 23.14 21.18
N SER A 128 8.63 22.22 20.92
CA SER A 128 7.84 21.51 21.94
C SER A 128 8.60 20.37 22.64
N GLY A 129 9.83 20.09 22.19
CA GLY A 129 10.69 19.04 22.77
C GLY A 129 10.57 17.68 22.09
N GLU A 130 9.80 17.58 21.00
CA GLU A 130 9.77 16.38 20.18
C GLU A 130 11.12 16.15 19.49
N LYS A 131 11.60 14.91 19.55
CA LYS A 131 12.92 14.55 19.02
C LYS A 131 12.87 13.81 17.71
N LEU A 132 11.72 13.25 17.35
CA LEU A 132 11.54 12.40 16.17
C LEU A 132 12.70 11.39 16.02
N LYS A 133 12.90 10.60 17.05
CA LYS A 133 14.05 9.69 17.16
C LYS A 133 13.99 8.60 16.11
N ASN A 134 15.15 8.32 15.50
CA ASN A 134 15.32 7.16 14.65
C ASN A 134 15.08 5.87 15.45
N ILE A 135 14.21 5.00 14.94
CA ILE A 135 13.75 3.79 15.64
C ILE A 135 14.93 2.83 15.94
N ASP A 136 15.86 2.68 14.98
CA ASP A 136 16.98 1.72 15.12
C ASP A 136 18.14 2.28 15.90
N LYS A 137 18.49 3.56 15.63
CA LYS A 137 19.70 4.21 16.14
C LYS A 137 19.47 5.09 17.35
N ASN A 138 18.20 5.39 17.67
CA ASN A 138 17.78 6.28 18.74
C ASN A 138 18.36 7.72 18.66
N ASN A 139 18.86 8.10 17.47
CA ASN A 139 19.38 9.45 17.23
C ASN A 139 18.22 10.43 17.04
N ASP A 140 18.39 11.63 17.58
CA ASP A 140 17.47 12.75 17.41
C ASP A 140 17.51 13.27 15.97
N LEU A 141 16.36 13.50 15.32
CA LEU A 141 16.29 14.05 13.97
C LEU A 141 17.07 15.35 13.85
N PHE A 142 16.93 16.23 14.83
CA PHE A 142 17.53 17.57 14.81
C PHE A 142 19.04 17.57 15.09
N SER A 143 19.62 16.40 15.41
CA SER A 143 21.08 16.20 15.49
C SER A 143 21.74 15.95 14.13
N TYR A 144 20.96 15.70 13.06
CA TYR A 144 21.51 15.51 11.73
C TYR A 144 21.80 16.86 11.07
N GLU A 145 22.96 17.00 10.42
CA GLU A 145 23.31 18.20 9.65
C GLU A 145 22.43 18.40 8.40
N LYS A 146 21.87 17.28 7.88
CA LYS A 146 21.08 17.28 6.65
C LYS A 146 19.63 17.58 6.93
N LYS A 147 19.06 18.50 6.17
CA LYS A 147 17.63 18.85 6.27
C LYS A 147 16.74 17.72 5.73
N PRO A 148 15.60 17.47 6.37
CA PRO A 148 14.57 16.61 5.81
C PRO A 148 14.10 17.10 4.44
N LEU A 149 13.85 16.16 3.55
CA LEU A 149 13.19 16.38 2.26
C LEU A 149 11.68 16.16 2.39
N THR A 150 11.29 15.13 3.14
CA THR A 150 9.92 14.79 3.49
C THR A 150 9.86 14.31 4.94
N ALA A 151 8.73 14.53 5.58
CA ALA A 151 8.43 14.01 6.91
C ALA A 151 6.92 13.71 6.97
N ASN A 152 6.54 12.44 6.87
CA ASN A 152 5.15 12.03 6.78
C ASN A 152 4.81 11.02 7.88
N ALA A 153 3.80 11.32 8.69
CA ALA A 153 3.25 10.39 9.65
C ALA A 153 2.51 9.26 8.92
N TYR A 154 2.65 8.03 9.40
CA TYR A 154 1.83 6.93 8.91
C TYR A 154 0.43 7.04 9.53
N LEU A 155 -0.54 7.51 8.74
CA LEU A 155 -1.92 7.59 9.17
C LEU A 155 -2.58 6.20 9.15
N GLY A 156 -3.64 6.04 9.96
CA GLY A 156 -4.46 4.84 9.96
C GLY A 156 -5.66 4.92 9.01
N ALA A 157 -6.60 4.02 9.22
CA ALA A 157 -7.75 3.77 8.36
C ALA A 157 -8.97 4.67 8.62
N TRP A 158 -9.00 5.40 9.73
CA TRP A 158 -10.23 6.10 10.18
C TRP A 158 -10.66 7.24 9.26
N GLY A 159 -9.71 7.94 8.64
CA GLY A 159 -10.02 8.92 7.61
C GLY A 159 -10.68 8.29 6.39
N ILE A 160 -10.25 7.08 6.00
CA ILE A 160 -10.83 6.31 4.90
C ILE A 160 -12.26 5.91 5.23
N LYS A 161 -12.49 5.36 6.46
CA LYS A 161 -13.84 5.04 6.92
C LYS A 161 -14.75 6.25 6.87
N GLU A 162 -14.31 7.39 7.42
CA GLU A 162 -15.07 8.64 7.44
C GLU A 162 -15.43 9.12 6.04
N ALA A 163 -14.50 9.05 5.08
CA ALA A 163 -14.76 9.41 3.69
C ALA A 163 -15.84 8.51 3.06
N LEU A 164 -15.77 7.20 3.28
CA LEU A 164 -16.76 6.23 2.80
C LEU A 164 -18.12 6.40 3.49
N ASP A 165 -18.17 6.68 4.80
CA ASP A 165 -19.40 6.99 5.55
C ASP A 165 -20.10 8.23 4.99
N ASN A 166 -19.33 9.22 4.49
CA ASN A 166 -19.84 10.42 3.83
C ASN A 166 -20.15 10.20 2.33
N GLY A 167 -20.11 8.95 1.84
CA GLY A 167 -20.53 8.54 0.53
C GLY A 167 -19.50 8.74 -0.58
N ALA A 168 -18.20 8.79 -0.25
CA ALA A 168 -17.17 8.78 -1.27
C ALA A 168 -17.17 7.46 -2.06
N ASP A 169 -16.89 7.54 -3.36
CA ASP A 169 -16.68 6.41 -4.26
C ASP A 169 -15.18 6.19 -4.50
N VAL A 170 -14.41 7.27 -4.47
CA VAL A 170 -12.95 7.27 -4.64
C VAL A 170 -12.31 7.98 -3.46
N VAL A 171 -11.41 7.30 -2.75
CA VAL A 171 -10.67 7.87 -1.62
C VAL A 171 -9.18 7.89 -1.94
N ILE A 172 -8.62 9.09 -2.05
CA ILE A 172 -7.20 9.33 -2.31
C ILE A 172 -6.50 9.59 -0.99
N CYS A 173 -5.57 8.72 -0.63
CA CYS A 173 -4.82 8.80 0.61
C CYS A 173 -3.39 9.30 0.37
N PRO A 174 -2.81 10.00 1.36
CA PRO A 174 -1.38 10.33 1.43
C PRO A 174 -0.59 9.14 1.99
N ARG A 175 0.43 9.38 2.84
CA ARG A 175 1.11 8.29 3.57
C ARG A 175 0.20 7.75 4.68
N VAL A 176 -0.56 6.74 4.36
CA VAL A 176 -1.21 5.86 5.33
C VAL A 176 -0.38 4.59 5.49
N THR A 177 -0.66 3.76 6.51
CA THR A 177 -0.11 2.40 6.56
C THR A 177 -0.68 1.57 5.42
N ASP A 178 0.09 0.63 4.91
CA ASP A 178 -0.24 -0.11 3.69
C ASP A 178 -1.56 -0.89 3.86
N ALA A 179 -1.79 -1.50 5.02
CA ALA A 179 -3.04 -2.16 5.35
C ALA A 179 -4.23 -1.21 5.58
N ALA A 180 -4.02 0.10 5.78
CA ALA A 180 -5.12 1.04 6.06
C ALA A 180 -6.14 1.10 4.91
N VAL A 181 -5.69 0.91 3.65
CA VAL A 181 -6.56 0.88 2.47
C VAL A 181 -7.48 -0.34 2.43
N VAL A 182 -7.25 -1.33 3.29
CA VAL A 182 -8.10 -2.52 3.51
C VAL A 182 -8.92 -2.40 4.79
N ILE A 183 -8.28 -1.97 5.89
CA ILE A 183 -8.96 -1.77 7.18
C ILE A 183 -10.12 -0.77 7.05
N GLY A 184 -9.90 0.35 6.37
CA GLY A 184 -10.88 1.42 6.21
C GLY A 184 -12.19 0.94 5.56
N PRO A 185 -12.15 0.33 4.39
CA PRO A 185 -13.34 -0.26 3.75
C PRO A 185 -14.02 -1.36 4.56
N ALA A 186 -13.26 -2.23 5.23
CA ALA A 186 -13.83 -3.26 6.10
C ALA A 186 -14.56 -2.64 7.30
N ALA A 187 -13.92 -1.68 7.98
CA ALA A 187 -14.52 -0.95 9.10
C ALA A 187 -15.76 -0.16 8.68
N TRP A 188 -15.76 0.42 7.49
CA TRP A 188 -16.94 1.07 6.88
C TRP A 188 -18.07 0.07 6.64
N LYS A 189 -17.79 -1.02 5.96
CA LYS A 189 -18.79 -2.03 5.58
C LYS A 189 -19.51 -2.63 6.77
N PHE A 190 -18.77 -2.94 7.83
CA PHE A 190 -19.29 -3.60 9.02
C PHE A 190 -19.57 -2.65 10.17
N ASN A 191 -19.36 -1.35 9.95
CA ASN A 191 -19.53 -0.31 10.98
C ASN A 191 -18.73 -0.60 12.25
N TRP A 192 -17.49 -1.08 12.12
CA TRP A 192 -16.62 -1.33 13.27
C TRP A 192 -16.22 -0.02 13.97
N SER A 193 -16.09 -0.12 15.28
CA SER A 193 -15.59 0.93 16.14
C SER A 193 -14.07 0.84 16.33
N ARG A 194 -13.47 1.89 16.92
CA ARG A 194 -12.04 1.91 17.26
C ARG A 194 -11.63 0.87 18.31
N ASN A 195 -12.59 0.22 18.98
CA ASN A 195 -12.36 -0.77 20.03
C ASN A 195 -12.60 -2.21 19.56
N ASP A 196 -13.02 -2.42 18.32
CA ASP A 196 -13.22 -3.76 17.75
C ASP A 196 -11.87 -4.34 17.31
N TYR A 197 -10.97 -4.50 18.29
CA TYR A 197 -9.56 -4.80 18.04
C TYR A 197 -9.33 -6.11 17.29
N ASP A 198 -10.07 -7.17 17.60
CA ASP A 198 -9.90 -8.47 16.92
C ASP A 198 -10.30 -8.37 15.44
N GLN A 199 -11.39 -7.66 15.13
CA GLN A 199 -11.85 -7.43 13.76
C GLN A 199 -10.86 -6.55 12.98
N LEU A 200 -10.40 -5.46 13.58
CA LEU A 200 -9.40 -4.58 12.99
C LEU A 200 -8.09 -5.32 12.75
N ALA A 201 -7.67 -6.19 13.67
CA ALA A 201 -6.47 -7.00 13.54
C ALA A 201 -6.58 -8.01 12.40
N GLY A 202 -7.75 -8.60 12.19
CA GLY A 202 -8.01 -9.48 11.05
C GLY A 202 -7.91 -8.72 9.72
N ALA A 203 -8.57 -7.56 9.62
CA ALA A 203 -8.49 -6.74 8.41
C ALA A 203 -7.06 -6.21 8.16
N LEU A 204 -6.29 -5.91 9.23
CA LEU A 204 -4.87 -5.56 9.10
C LEU A 204 -4.08 -6.72 8.51
N ALA A 205 -4.25 -7.94 9.04
CA ALA A 205 -3.56 -9.12 8.51
C ALA A 205 -3.92 -9.38 7.05
N ALA A 206 -5.20 -9.24 6.67
CA ALA A 206 -5.64 -9.33 5.28
C ALA A 206 -4.97 -8.28 4.40
N GLY A 207 -4.93 -7.02 4.85
CA GLY A 207 -4.27 -5.92 4.15
C GLY A 207 -2.79 -6.16 3.94
N HIS A 208 -2.07 -6.55 5.00
CA HIS A 208 -0.66 -6.89 4.94
C HIS A 208 -0.35 -8.04 3.96
N ILE A 209 -1.23 -9.04 3.85
CA ILE A 209 -1.04 -10.14 2.90
C ILE A 209 -1.21 -9.65 1.45
N ILE A 210 -2.19 -8.77 1.16
CA ILE A 210 -2.51 -8.41 -0.21
C ILE A 210 -1.79 -7.17 -0.73
N GLU A 211 -1.21 -6.33 0.15
CA GLU A 211 -0.60 -5.03 -0.21
C GLU A 211 0.48 -5.14 -1.30
N CYS A 212 1.31 -6.17 -1.25
CA CYS A 212 2.40 -6.38 -2.23
C CYS A 212 1.95 -7.09 -3.53
N GLY A 213 0.66 -7.10 -3.84
CA GLY A 213 0.13 -7.61 -5.10
C GLY A 213 0.48 -9.08 -5.36
N ALA A 214 1.06 -9.37 -6.50
CA ALA A 214 1.38 -10.73 -6.93
C ALA A 214 2.32 -11.52 -6.01
N GLN A 215 2.94 -10.89 -5.02
CA GLN A 215 3.76 -11.60 -4.01
C GLN A 215 2.90 -12.61 -3.24
N ALA A 216 1.68 -12.24 -2.86
CA ALA A 216 0.75 -13.11 -2.13
C ALA A 216 0.27 -14.32 -2.95
N THR A 217 0.35 -14.23 -4.27
CA THR A 217 -0.04 -15.29 -5.20
C THR A 217 1.15 -16.06 -5.78
N GLY A 218 2.27 -16.07 -5.07
CA GLY A 218 3.45 -16.86 -5.35
C GLY A 218 4.65 -16.11 -5.90
N GLY A 219 4.53 -14.79 -6.18
CA GLY A 219 5.62 -13.99 -6.74
C GLY A 219 6.84 -13.83 -5.82
N ASN A 220 6.66 -14.01 -4.50
CA ASN A 220 7.72 -13.98 -3.48
C ASN A 220 7.88 -15.33 -2.75
N TYR A 221 7.36 -16.41 -3.32
CA TYR A 221 7.35 -17.70 -2.66
C TYR A 221 8.63 -18.49 -2.93
N SER A 222 9.36 -18.86 -1.87
CA SER A 222 10.64 -19.57 -1.98
C SER A 222 10.51 -20.94 -2.67
N PHE A 223 9.36 -21.60 -2.51
CA PHE A 223 9.06 -22.87 -3.19
C PHE A 223 8.38 -22.64 -4.54
N PHE A 224 8.95 -21.75 -5.35
CA PHE A 224 8.37 -21.29 -6.62
C PHE A 224 8.04 -22.41 -7.61
N LYS A 225 8.63 -23.61 -7.47
CA LYS A 225 8.32 -24.78 -8.30
C LYS A 225 6.92 -25.37 -8.05
N GLU A 226 6.30 -25.01 -6.92
CA GLU A 226 4.92 -25.38 -6.61
C GLU A 226 3.91 -24.49 -7.34
N VAL A 227 4.34 -23.32 -7.81
CA VAL A 227 3.49 -22.39 -8.56
C VAL A 227 3.30 -22.90 -9.99
N PRO A 228 2.07 -23.19 -10.42
CA PRO A 228 1.83 -23.83 -11.74
C PRO A 228 2.33 -22.99 -12.90
N THR A 229 2.18 -21.69 -12.83
CA THR A 229 2.67 -20.74 -13.85
C THR A 229 2.73 -19.32 -13.30
N PHE A 230 3.75 -18.56 -13.73
CA PHE A 230 3.85 -17.12 -13.48
C PHE A 230 3.30 -16.29 -14.66
N LYS A 231 2.85 -16.96 -15.73
CA LYS A 231 2.21 -16.27 -16.85
C LYS A 231 0.83 -15.78 -16.42
N ASP A 232 0.58 -14.50 -16.64
CA ASP A 232 -0.69 -13.85 -16.26
C ASP A 232 -1.06 -14.07 -14.80
N ILE A 233 -0.09 -13.83 -13.92
CA ILE A 233 -0.24 -14.03 -12.47
C ILE A 233 -1.43 -13.22 -11.95
N GLY A 234 -2.34 -13.88 -11.24
CA GLY A 234 -3.49 -13.25 -10.60
C GLY A 234 -3.06 -12.44 -9.37
N TYR A 235 -3.67 -11.28 -9.17
CA TYR A 235 -3.46 -10.50 -7.95
C TYR A 235 -4.43 -10.95 -6.85
N PRO A 236 -4.06 -10.71 -5.58
CA PRO A 236 -4.83 -11.23 -4.45
C PRO A 236 -6.12 -10.44 -4.20
N ILE A 237 -7.10 -11.17 -3.68
CA ILE A 237 -8.37 -10.66 -3.18
C ILE A 237 -8.52 -11.15 -1.74
N ALA A 238 -8.89 -10.25 -0.83
CA ALA A 238 -9.30 -10.58 0.52
C ALA A 238 -10.83 -10.54 0.61
N GLU A 239 -11.45 -11.67 0.97
CA GLU A 239 -12.87 -11.76 1.30
C GLU A 239 -13.01 -11.70 2.82
N ILE A 240 -13.37 -10.55 3.38
CA ILE A 240 -13.36 -10.29 4.82
C ILE A 240 -14.78 -10.44 5.38
N ASN A 241 -14.91 -11.17 6.50
CA ASN A 241 -16.13 -11.34 7.25
C ASN A 241 -16.28 -10.31 8.37
N GLN A 242 -17.52 -10.15 8.88
CA GLN A 242 -17.84 -9.22 9.95
C GLN A 242 -17.04 -9.47 11.26
N ASP A 243 -16.64 -10.71 11.52
CA ASP A 243 -15.86 -11.10 12.70
C ASP A 243 -14.34 -10.89 12.55
N GLY A 244 -13.88 -10.36 11.40
CA GLY A 244 -12.48 -10.14 11.06
C GLY A 244 -11.76 -11.36 10.50
N SER A 245 -12.40 -12.54 10.41
CA SER A 245 -11.87 -13.66 9.64
C SER A 245 -11.93 -13.36 8.15
N PHE A 246 -11.07 -13.98 7.35
CA PHE A 246 -11.01 -13.67 5.92
C PHE A 246 -10.52 -14.85 5.09
N ILE A 247 -10.76 -14.78 3.80
CA ILE A 247 -10.20 -15.70 2.80
C ILE A 247 -9.29 -14.90 1.87
N ILE A 248 -8.09 -15.41 1.63
CA ILE A 248 -7.24 -14.94 0.54
C ILE A 248 -7.49 -15.82 -0.68
N THR A 249 -7.73 -15.16 -1.81
CA THR A 249 -8.00 -15.82 -3.11
C THR A 249 -7.49 -14.98 -4.26
N LYS A 250 -7.72 -15.42 -5.48
CA LYS A 250 -7.48 -14.69 -6.75
C LYS A 250 -8.59 -14.99 -7.74
N HIS A 251 -8.68 -14.22 -8.82
CA HIS A 251 -9.63 -14.56 -9.89
C HIS A 251 -9.32 -15.90 -10.53
N PRO A 252 -10.35 -16.66 -10.94
CA PRO A 252 -10.18 -17.93 -11.64
C PRO A 252 -9.49 -17.72 -13.00
N ASN A 253 -8.87 -18.77 -13.50
CA ASN A 253 -8.17 -18.78 -14.79
C ASN A 253 -6.97 -17.81 -14.89
N THR A 254 -6.40 -17.38 -13.76
CA THR A 254 -5.15 -16.63 -13.68
C THR A 254 -4.00 -17.52 -13.21
N GLY A 255 -2.76 -17.16 -13.59
CA GLY A 255 -1.56 -17.80 -13.04
C GLY A 255 -1.37 -17.49 -11.56
N GLY A 256 -0.30 -18.00 -10.99
CA GLY A 256 -0.01 -17.90 -9.56
C GLY A 256 -0.63 -19.04 -8.75
N LEU A 257 -0.46 -18.99 -7.46
CA LEU A 257 -0.93 -19.98 -6.48
C LEU A 257 -1.32 -19.26 -5.19
N VAL A 258 -2.51 -19.55 -4.65
CA VAL A 258 -2.88 -19.16 -3.30
C VAL A 258 -2.95 -20.42 -2.43
N SER A 259 -1.97 -20.57 -1.56
CA SER A 259 -1.83 -21.70 -0.66
C SER A 259 -1.48 -21.22 0.75
N VAL A 260 -1.62 -22.11 1.75
CA VAL A 260 -1.12 -21.84 3.11
C VAL A 260 0.33 -21.37 3.06
N GLY A 261 1.16 -21.95 2.18
CA GLY A 261 2.56 -21.58 2.03
C GLY A 261 2.75 -20.15 1.51
N THR A 262 2.05 -19.76 0.42
CA THR A 262 2.18 -18.40 -0.16
C THR A 262 1.64 -17.32 0.77
N VAL A 263 0.52 -17.59 1.45
CA VAL A 263 -0.09 -16.69 2.43
C VAL A 263 0.81 -16.54 3.66
N THR A 264 1.38 -17.63 4.17
CA THR A 264 2.31 -17.59 5.31
C THR A 264 3.59 -16.84 4.94
N ALA A 265 4.14 -17.07 3.73
CA ALA A 265 5.33 -16.36 3.26
C ALA A 265 5.11 -14.85 3.23
N GLN A 266 3.94 -14.41 2.77
CA GLN A 266 3.60 -12.99 2.73
C GLN A 266 3.31 -12.43 4.12
N LEU A 267 2.64 -13.18 5.00
CA LEU A 267 2.38 -12.77 6.38
C LEU A 267 3.68 -12.52 7.16
N LEU A 268 4.74 -13.30 6.88
CA LEU A 268 6.06 -13.16 7.52
C LEU A 268 6.96 -12.11 6.85
N TYR A 269 6.55 -11.58 5.72
CA TYR A 269 7.31 -10.59 4.98
C TYR A 269 7.31 -9.25 5.74
N GLU A 270 8.50 -8.63 5.88
CA GLU A 270 8.70 -7.31 6.50
C GLU A 270 8.22 -7.15 7.96
N ILE A 271 7.88 -8.22 8.67
CA ILE A 271 7.52 -8.10 10.08
C ILE A 271 8.75 -8.27 10.99
N GLY A 272 8.84 -7.44 12.04
CA GLY A 272 9.90 -7.54 13.05
C GLY A 272 9.50 -8.35 14.29
N SER A 273 8.21 -8.39 14.59
CA SER A 273 7.63 -9.06 15.77
C SER A 273 6.26 -9.62 15.41
N PRO A 274 5.85 -10.76 16.02
CA PRO A 274 4.47 -11.25 15.89
C PRO A 274 3.41 -10.24 16.32
N ALA A 275 3.71 -9.37 17.27
CA ALA A 275 2.90 -8.21 17.61
C ALA A 275 3.17 -7.10 16.58
N TYR A 276 2.41 -7.10 15.51
CA TYR A 276 2.55 -6.16 14.40
C TYR A 276 1.84 -4.84 14.73
N VAL A 277 2.66 -3.80 14.90
CA VAL A 277 2.21 -2.48 15.39
C VAL A 277 1.70 -1.62 14.24
N ASN A 278 0.46 -1.11 14.39
CA ASN A 278 -0.19 -0.24 13.41
C ASN A 278 -0.96 0.88 14.14
N PRO A 279 -1.20 2.07 13.55
CA PRO A 279 -1.93 3.15 14.20
C PRO A 279 -3.37 2.82 14.57
N ASP A 280 -3.99 1.83 13.95
CA ASP A 280 -5.37 1.43 14.21
C ASP A 280 -5.48 0.34 15.27
N VAL A 281 -4.51 -0.57 15.32
CA VAL A 281 -4.52 -1.75 16.19
C VAL A 281 -3.12 -2.39 16.22
N ILE A 282 -2.78 -3.08 17.29
CA ILE A 282 -1.65 -4.03 17.32
C ILE A 282 -2.23 -5.41 17.03
N SER A 283 -1.82 -6.02 15.92
CA SER A 283 -2.26 -7.37 15.52
C SER A 283 -1.27 -8.42 16.00
N HIS A 284 -1.78 -9.47 16.65
CA HIS A 284 -0.98 -10.58 17.15
C HIS A 284 -0.98 -11.73 16.14
N PHE A 285 -0.05 -11.72 15.20
CA PHE A 285 0.03 -12.69 14.09
C PHE A 285 0.30 -14.13 14.54
N ASP A 286 0.87 -14.31 15.73
CA ASP A 286 1.07 -15.62 16.36
C ASP A 286 -0.23 -16.29 16.83
N THR A 287 -1.36 -15.58 16.80
CA THR A 287 -2.68 -16.12 17.12
C THR A 287 -3.46 -16.62 15.90
N LEU A 288 -2.99 -16.31 14.69
CA LEU A 288 -3.65 -16.66 13.44
C LEU A 288 -3.71 -18.18 13.21
N LYS A 289 -4.83 -18.62 12.69
CA LYS A 289 -5.03 -19.94 12.10
C LYS A 289 -5.18 -19.81 10.60
N ILE A 290 -4.40 -20.58 9.85
CA ILE A 290 -4.34 -20.49 8.39
C ILE A 290 -4.64 -21.89 7.85
N GLU A 291 -5.70 -22.02 7.07
CA GLU A 291 -6.22 -23.32 6.60
C GLU A 291 -6.55 -23.25 5.11
N GLN A 292 -6.15 -24.29 4.36
CA GLN A 292 -6.55 -24.41 2.95
C GLN A 292 -8.02 -24.82 2.90
N GLU A 293 -8.90 -23.94 2.41
CA GLU A 293 -10.33 -24.20 2.28
C GLU A 293 -10.64 -24.96 0.96
N ALA A 294 -10.01 -24.50 -0.13
CA ALA A 294 -10.15 -25.07 -1.46
C ALA A 294 -8.93 -24.66 -2.31
N GLU A 295 -8.89 -25.07 -3.58
CA GLU A 295 -7.88 -24.61 -4.54
C GLU A 295 -7.91 -23.07 -4.65
N ASP A 296 -6.74 -22.43 -4.51
CA ASP A 296 -6.57 -20.98 -4.51
C ASP A 296 -7.48 -20.24 -3.49
N ARG A 297 -7.85 -20.89 -2.38
CA ARG A 297 -8.63 -20.29 -1.30
C ARG A 297 -8.07 -20.68 0.06
N VAL A 298 -7.56 -19.72 0.79
CA VAL A 298 -6.97 -19.89 2.13
C VAL A 298 -7.78 -19.12 3.15
N PHE A 299 -8.39 -19.83 4.08
CA PHE A 299 -9.12 -19.24 5.20
C PHE A 299 -8.17 -18.88 6.34
N VAL A 300 -8.30 -17.66 6.86
CA VAL A 300 -7.50 -17.13 7.95
C VAL A 300 -8.42 -16.60 9.04
N SER A 301 -8.17 -16.99 10.28
CA SER A 301 -9.01 -16.63 11.42
C SER A 301 -8.24 -16.52 12.72
N GLY A 302 -8.89 -16.01 13.76
CA GLY A 302 -8.37 -16.01 15.12
C GLY A 302 -7.35 -14.92 15.42
N CYS A 303 -7.16 -13.94 14.52
CA CYS A 303 -6.28 -12.80 14.79
C CYS A 303 -6.77 -12.04 16.03
N ARG A 304 -5.92 -11.90 17.04
CA ARG A 304 -6.20 -11.10 18.21
C ARG A 304 -5.63 -9.71 18.03
N GLY A 305 -6.40 -8.73 18.47
CA GLY A 305 -6.01 -7.32 18.47
C GLY A 305 -5.84 -6.77 19.88
N SER A 306 -4.99 -5.78 20.01
CA SER A 306 -4.91 -4.94 21.20
C SER A 306 -4.84 -3.46 20.82
N SER A 307 -5.03 -2.58 21.83
CA SER A 307 -5.07 -1.14 21.60
C SER A 307 -3.83 -0.66 20.83
N PRO A 308 -3.99 0.29 19.89
CA PRO A 308 -2.87 0.85 19.15
C PRO A 308 -1.89 1.59 20.07
N PRO A 309 -0.64 1.82 19.62
CA PRO A 309 0.32 2.63 20.35
C PRO A 309 -0.16 4.09 20.45
N LYS A 310 0.41 4.84 21.39
CA LYS A 310 0.14 6.27 21.52
C LYS A 310 0.89 7.11 20.47
N ASP A 311 2.01 6.59 20.00
CA ASP A 311 2.91 7.28 19.08
C ASP A 311 2.73 6.73 17.66
N HIS A 312 2.89 7.60 16.66
CA HIS A 312 2.87 7.24 15.26
C HIS A 312 4.30 7.12 14.70
N LYS A 313 4.52 6.13 13.83
CA LYS A 313 5.72 6.07 13.01
C LYS A 313 5.71 7.24 12.02
N VAL A 314 6.89 7.84 11.79
CA VAL A 314 7.08 8.93 10.82
C VAL A 314 8.16 8.51 9.82
N CYS A 315 7.84 8.58 8.54
CA CYS A 315 8.81 8.43 7.46
C CYS A 315 9.51 9.76 7.21
N ILE A 316 10.83 9.82 7.41
CA ILE A 316 11.61 11.03 7.20
C ILE A 316 12.75 10.73 6.22
N ASN A 317 12.72 11.40 5.08
CA ASN A 317 13.77 11.28 4.07
C ASN A 317 14.76 12.44 4.20
N LEU A 318 16.03 12.12 4.35
CA LEU A 318 17.13 13.09 4.43
C LEU A 318 17.91 13.14 3.11
N ALA A 319 18.43 14.30 2.76
CA ALA A 319 19.28 14.45 1.59
C ALA A 319 20.59 13.66 1.75
N GLY A 320 20.71 12.49 1.10
CA GLY A 320 21.86 11.58 1.20
C GLY A 320 22.99 11.85 0.20
N GLY A 321 22.73 12.63 -0.84
CA GLY A 321 23.61 12.79 -2.01
C GLY A 321 23.20 11.87 -3.15
N PHE A 322 24.12 11.61 -4.06
CA PHE A 322 23.91 10.82 -5.28
C PHE A 322 24.85 9.61 -5.29
N ARG A 323 24.33 8.50 -5.77
CA ARG A 323 25.14 7.31 -6.08
C ARG A 323 24.96 6.99 -7.55
N ASN A 324 26.06 7.00 -8.29
CA ASN A 324 26.11 6.57 -9.68
C ASN A 324 26.94 5.31 -9.79
N GLY A 325 26.61 4.47 -10.75
CA GLY A 325 27.37 3.29 -11.12
C GLY A 325 27.35 3.17 -12.64
N THR A 326 28.46 2.68 -13.21
CA THR A 326 28.54 2.31 -14.61
C THR A 326 29.22 0.96 -14.72
N GLU A 327 28.83 0.19 -15.72
CA GLU A 327 29.48 -1.05 -16.11
C GLU A 327 29.94 -0.90 -17.54
N LEU A 328 31.22 -1.18 -17.77
CA LEU A 328 31.84 -1.06 -19.08
C LEU A 328 32.42 -2.40 -19.50
N LEU A 329 32.02 -2.90 -20.66
CA LEU A 329 32.57 -4.11 -21.25
C LEU A 329 33.79 -3.74 -22.10
N LEU A 330 34.97 -4.17 -21.66
CA LEU A 330 36.21 -3.97 -22.42
C LEU A 330 36.52 -5.20 -23.25
N THR A 331 36.74 -5.02 -24.53
CA THR A 331 37.00 -6.11 -25.49
C THR A 331 38.23 -5.85 -26.34
N GLY A 332 38.76 -6.90 -26.94
CA GLY A 332 39.93 -6.83 -27.83
C GLY A 332 41.25 -6.89 -27.09
N LEU A 333 42.32 -6.37 -27.70
CA LEU A 333 43.68 -6.35 -27.13
C LEU A 333 43.81 -5.26 -26.06
N ASP A 334 44.85 -5.39 -25.21
CA ASP A 334 45.29 -4.37 -24.23
C ASP A 334 44.20 -4.00 -23.20
N ILE A 335 43.47 -5.01 -22.73
CA ILE A 335 42.34 -4.82 -21.79
C ILE A 335 42.79 -4.15 -20.49
N GLU A 336 43.92 -4.52 -19.95
CA GLU A 336 44.46 -3.91 -18.72
C GLU A 336 44.80 -2.43 -18.87
N GLU A 337 45.36 -2.04 -20.02
CA GLU A 337 45.66 -0.63 -20.33
C GLU A 337 44.36 0.15 -20.55
N LYS A 338 43.40 -0.41 -21.25
CA LYS A 338 42.07 0.15 -21.43
C LYS A 338 41.34 0.35 -20.08
N ALA A 339 41.45 -0.62 -19.14
CA ALA A 339 40.85 -0.50 -17.83
C ALA A 339 41.46 0.67 -17.03
N LYS A 340 42.79 0.85 -17.10
CA LYS A 340 43.45 2.01 -16.47
C LYS A 340 42.95 3.32 -17.05
N LEU A 341 42.92 3.43 -18.40
CA LEU A 341 42.52 4.63 -19.10
C LEU A 341 41.06 5.06 -18.78
N ILE A 342 40.17 4.09 -18.60
CA ILE A 342 38.76 4.37 -18.28
C ILE A 342 38.55 4.71 -16.79
N THR A 343 39.48 4.28 -15.92
CA THR A 343 39.42 4.58 -14.48
C THR A 343 39.94 6.00 -14.17
N GLU A 344 40.79 6.56 -15.00
CA GLU A 344 41.26 7.95 -14.93
C GLU A 344 40.19 8.95 -15.41
#